data_d32ce44ea28dea821e34450216fd9721
#
_entry.id   d32ce44ea28dea821e34450216fd9721
#
_cell.length_a   1.000
_cell.length_b   1.000
_cell.length_c   1.000
_cell.angle_alpha   90.00
_cell.angle_beta   90.00
_cell.angle_gamma   90.00
#
_symmetry.space_group_name_H-M   'P 1'
#
loop_
_entity.id
_entity.type
_entity.pdbx_description
1 polymer ?
#
loop_
_entity_poly.entity_id
_entity_poly.type
_entity_poly.pdbx_seq_one_letter_code
_entity_poly.pdbx_strand_id
1 'polypeptide(L)'
;MKIAYKFLSIFLLAGIFPNAGLAQEQIGVASAVNKNTTDLTLEQERKLIDAGYEIIQNHTIETDGIGRAQMLLLDGTAFSVGPNSSVVLDKFIYNPETAEGSLEVTARGLLRIVGGKVTKKQPALIRTNSATVGIRGGIGIVQTNGPQTNATFLYGTEMTVTPNCVDL
;
A
#
# COMPACT_ATOMS: atom_id res chain seq x y z
N MET A 1 19.10 -76.11 -14.06
CA MET A 1 18.18 -75.07 -14.59
C MET A 1 18.17 -73.94 -13.57
N LYS A 2 18.96 -72.82 -13.82
CA LYS A 2 19.12 -71.67 -12.88
C LYS A 2 18.34 -70.50 -13.43
N ILE A 3 17.30 -70.09 -12.72
CA ILE A 3 16.48 -68.95 -13.06
C ILE A 3 17.06 -67.74 -12.32
N ALA A 4 17.62 -66.79 -13.08
CA ALA A 4 18.14 -65.54 -12.55
C ALA A 4 17.03 -64.46 -12.55
N TYR A 5 16.64 -63.98 -11.35
CA TYR A 5 15.73 -62.81 -11.20
C TYR A 5 16.55 -61.52 -11.29
N LYS A 6 16.30 -60.74 -12.34
CA LYS A 6 16.80 -59.35 -12.44
C LYS A 6 15.90 -58.44 -11.61
N PHE A 7 16.43 -57.92 -10.51
CA PHE A 7 15.79 -56.82 -9.77
C PHE A 7 15.90 -55.52 -10.57
N LEU A 8 14.78 -55.02 -11.03
CA LEU A 8 14.67 -53.72 -11.66
C LEU A 8 14.43 -52.69 -10.57
N SER A 9 15.50 -51.97 -10.15
CA SER A 9 15.39 -50.85 -9.21
C SER A 9 14.78 -49.62 -9.94
N ILE A 10 13.52 -49.31 -9.63
CA ILE A 10 12.87 -48.05 -10.05
C ILE A 10 13.36 -46.96 -9.09
N PHE A 11 14.25 -46.11 -9.59
CA PHE A 11 14.70 -44.92 -8.88
C PHE A 11 13.61 -43.83 -9.02
N LEU A 12 12.82 -43.67 -7.95
CA LEU A 12 11.80 -42.62 -7.87
C LEU A 12 12.49 -41.25 -7.66
N LEU A 13 12.69 -40.51 -8.74
CA LEU A 13 13.25 -39.16 -8.70
C LEU A 13 12.17 -38.22 -8.15
N ALA A 14 12.17 -37.95 -6.84
CA ALA A 14 11.35 -36.96 -6.21
C ALA A 14 11.82 -35.58 -6.69
N GLY A 15 11.09 -34.99 -7.64
CA GLY A 15 11.33 -33.63 -8.11
C GLY A 15 11.06 -32.62 -6.99
N ILE A 16 12.10 -31.99 -6.47
CA ILE A 16 12.00 -30.83 -5.61
C ILE A 16 11.62 -29.65 -6.52
N PHE A 17 10.32 -29.31 -6.58
CA PHE A 17 9.87 -28.07 -7.19
C PHE A 17 10.23 -26.92 -6.23
N PRO A 18 11.09 -25.97 -6.64
CA PRO A 18 11.27 -24.77 -5.83
C PRO A 18 9.93 -24.04 -5.79
N ASN A 19 9.39 -23.86 -4.59
CA ASN A 19 8.25 -22.98 -4.36
C ASN A 19 8.76 -21.56 -4.70
N ALA A 20 8.44 -21.06 -5.89
CA ALA A 20 8.61 -19.67 -6.24
C ALA A 20 7.59 -18.86 -5.42
N GLY A 21 7.95 -18.52 -4.20
CA GLY A 21 7.23 -17.53 -3.42
C GLY A 21 7.17 -16.27 -4.27
N LEU A 22 5.96 -15.76 -4.53
CA LEU A 22 5.79 -14.45 -5.15
C LEU A 22 6.46 -13.43 -4.21
N ALA A 23 7.62 -12.92 -4.61
CA ALA A 23 8.26 -11.84 -3.89
C ALA A 23 7.29 -10.66 -3.89
N GLN A 24 6.81 -10.25 -2.72
CA GLN A 24 6.01 -9.05 -2.57
C GLN A 24 6.86 -7.86 -2.99
N GLU A 25 6.38 -7.08 -3.94
CA GLU A 25 7.15 -5.96 -4.50
C GLU A 25 7.14 -4.78 -3.52
N GLN A 26 8.34 -4.32 -3.18
CA GLN A 26 8.53 -3.09 -2.41
C GLN A 26 8.09 -1.89 -3.26
N ILE A 27 7.18 -1.09 -2.75
CA ILE A 27 6.63 0.10 -3.43
C ILE A 27 7.09 1.42 -2.84
N GLY A 28 7.79 1.39 -1.72
CA GLY A 28 8.30 2.57 -1.03
C GLY A 28 8.99 2.24 0.26
N VAL A 29 9.23 3.28 1.07
CA VAL A 29 9.84 3.17 2.39
C VAL A 29 9.12 4.07 3.40
N ALA A 30 9.11 3.68 4.66
CA ALA A 30 8.76 4.55 5.77
C ALA A 30 9.91 5.54 5.99
N SER A 31 9.79 6.76 5.49
CA SER A 31 10.86 7.78 5.55
C SER A 31 11.02 8.40 6.93
N ALA A 32 9.96 8.42 7.73
CA ALA A 32 9.98 8.81 9.13
C ALA A 32 8.86 8.08 9.88
N VAL A 33 9.16 7.63 11.08
CA VAL A 33 8.21 6.97 11.98
C VAL A 33 8.38 7.54 13.39
N ASN A 34 7.27 7.93 13.99
CA ASN A 34 7.21 8.27 15.40
C ASN A 34 6.40 7.20 16.10
N LYS A 35 6.95 6.61 17.13
CA LYS A 35 6.45 5.53 18.03
C LYS A 35 5.03 4.98 17.71
N ASN A 36 4.83 3.71 17.98
CA ASN A 36 3.53 3.03 17.89
C ASN A 36 2.88 3.11 16.50
N THR A 37 3.69 2.90 15.49
CA THR A 37 3.25 2.64 14.13
C THR A 37 3.50 1.18 13.82
N THR A 38 2.52 0.51 13.28
CA THR A 38 2.58 -0.91 12.93
C THR A 38 2.27 -1.14 11.46
N ASP A 39 2.90 -2.15 10.89
CA ASP A 39 2.49 -2.78 9.64
C ASP A 39 1.67 -4.02 9.97
N LEU A 40 0.51 -4.15 9.36
CA LEU A 40 -0.33 -5.33 9.38
C LEU A 40 -0.23 -6.01 8.02
N THR A 41 0.38 -7.19 7.99
CA THR A 41 0.60 -7.97 6.78
C THR A 41 -0.69 -8.64 6.28
N LEU A 42 -0.65 -9.22 5.09
CA LEU A 42 -1.77 -10.00 4.55
C LEU A 42 -2.10 -11.23 5.39
N GLU A 43 -1.11 -11.81 6.08
CA GLU A 43 -1.26 -12.93 7.00
C GLU A 43 -1.78 -12.50 8.38
N GLN A 44 -2.17 -11.23 8.55
CA GLN A 44 -2.65 -10.64 9.80
C GLN A 44 -1.57 -10.56 10.90
N GLU A 45 -0.31 -10.65 10.54
CA GLU A 45 0.79 -10.39 11.46
C GLU A 45 0.99 -8.89 11.65
N ARG A 46 1.12 -8.46 12.90
CA ARG A 46 1.31 -7.06 13.27
C ARG A 46 2.73 -6.83 13.75
N LYS A 47 3.45 -5.94 13.08
CA LYS A 47 4.85 -5.64 13.35
C LYS A 47 5.04 -4.15 13.60
N LEU A 48 5.73 -3.77 14.68
CA LEU A 48 6.19 -2.40 14.87
C LEU A 48 7.22 -2.05 13.78
N ILE A 49 7.09 -0.86 13.22
CA ILE A 49 7.98 -0.40 12.16
C ILE A 49 8.77 0.84 12.60
N ASP A 50 9.93 0.99 12.01
CA ASP A 50 10.84 2.13 12.18
C ASP A 50 11.13 2.80 10.82
N ALA A 51 11.83 3.92 10.86
CA ALA A 51 12.30 4.57 9.64
C ALA A 51 13.22 3.63 8.84
N GLY A 52 13.03 3.59 7.53
CA GLY A 52 13.69 2.65 6.62
C GLY A 52 12.91 1.36 6.37
N TYR A 53 11.78 1.14 7.06
CA TYR A 53 10.94 -0.04 6.82
C TYR A 53 10.38 -0.03 5.39
N GLU A 54 10.45 -1.18 4.73
CA GLU A 54 9.94 -1.38 3.37
C GLU A 54 8.41 -1.38 3.35
N ILE A 55 7.84 -0.53 2.50
CA ILE A 55 6.39 -0.50 2.29
C ILE A 55 6.03 -1.45 1.18
N ILE A 56 5.13 -2.37 1.48
CA ILE A 56 4.65 -3.43 0.59
C ILE A 56 3.20 -3.11 0.19
N GLN A 57 2.83 -3.39 -1.05
CA GLN A 57 1.46 -3.23 -1.52
C GLN A 57 0.50 -4.14 -0.76
N ASN A 58 -0.70 -3.67 -0.50
CA ASN A 58 -1.78 -4.32 0.26
C ASN A 58 -1.51 -4.52 1.76
N HIS A 59 -0.36 -4.10 2.29
CA HIS A 59 -0.18 -4.03 3.73
C HIS A 59 -0.89 -2.82 4.33
N THR A 60 -1.24 -2.89 5.60
CA THR A 60 -1.91 -1.81 6.31
C THR A 60 -0.95 -1.15 7.28
N ILE A 61 -0.67 0.13 7.08
CA ILE A 61 0.08 0.93 8.06
C ILE A 61 -0.91 1.55 9.03
N GLU A 62 -0.77 1.23 10.32
CA GLU A 62 -1.63 1.71 11.39
C GLU A 62 -0.84 2.54 12.41
N THR A 63 -1.47 3.58 12.93
CA THR A 63 -0.95 4.44 13.99
C THR A 63 -1.91 4.49 15.17
N ASP A 64 -1.38 4.49 16.38
CA ASP A 64 -2.17 4.74 17.57
C ASP A 64 -2.33 6.26 17.87
N GLY A 65 -2.79 6.60 19.08
CA GLY A 65 -3.07 7.98 19.47
C GLY A 65 -1.87 8.94 19.46
N ILE A 66 -0.64 8.42 19.46
CA ILE A 66 0.60 9.21 19.40
C ILE A 66 1.47 8.86 18.18
N GLY A 67 1.17 7.74 17.51
CA GLY A 67 1.87 7.27 16.32
C GLY A 67 1.72 8.22 15.15
N ARG A 68 2.77 8.32 14.35
CA ARG A 68 2.80 9.01 13.06
C ARG A 68 3.79 8.33 12.15
N ALA A 69 3.47 8.28 10.87
CA ALA A 69 4.38 7.77 9.85
C ALA A 69 4.41 8.68 8.64
N GLN A 70 5.56 8.75 8.01
CA GLN A 70 5.72 9.30 6.68
C GLN A 70 6.22 8.20 5.76
N MET A 71 5.50 7.94 4.68
CA MET A 71 5.86 6.99 3.64
C MET A 71 6.29 7.74 2.39
N LEU A 72 7.33 7.26 1.73
CA LEU A 72 7.81 7.78 0.45
C LEU A 72 7.77 6.64 -0.57
N LEU A 73 6.95 6.80 -1.61
CA LEU A 73 6.83 5.84 -2.68
C LEU A 73 7.90 6.04 -3.76
N LEU A 74 8.09 5.03 -4.61
CA LEU A 74 9.11 5.02 -5.67
C LEU A 74 8.92 6.11 -6.73
N ASP A 75 7.71 6.62 -6.93
CA ASP A 75 7.41 7.74 -7.83
C ASP A 75 7.65 9.13 -7.20
N GLY A 76 8.04 9.17 -5.92
CA GLY A 76 8.20 10.38 -5.13
C GLY A 76 6.91 10.89 -4.47
N THR A 77 5.79 10.15 -4.55
CA THR A 77 4.60 10.46 -3.74
C THR A 77 4.92 10.25 -2.26
N ALA A 78 4.57 11.23 -1.43
CA ALA A 78 4.71 11.12 0.00
C ALA A 78 3.37 11.16 0.72
N PHE A 79 3.19 10.23 1.66
CA PHE A 79 2.07 10.20 2.59
C PHE A 79 2.53 10.53 4.00
N SER A 80 1.75 11.35 4.70
CA SER A 80 1.90 11.51 6.16
C SER A 80 0.62 11.00 6.82
N VAL A 81 0.77 9.97 7.62
CA VAL A 81 -0.29 9.32 8.40
C VAL A 81 -0.32 9.93 9.78
N GLY A 82 -1.45 10.50 10.16
CA GLY A 82 -1.67 11.11 11.47
C GLY A 82 -1.96 10.08 12.55
N PRO A 83 -2.23 10.52 13.80
CA PRO A 83 -2.62 9.63 14.89
C PRO A 83 -3.98 8.97 14.65
N ASN A 84 -4.20 7.79 15.26
CA ASN A 84 -5.44 7.00 15.17
C ASN A 84 -5.88 6.81 13.71
N SER A 85 -4.95 6.48 12.84
CA SER A 85 -5.17 6.39 11.41
C SER A 85 -4.70 5.06 10.86
N SER A 86 -5.30 4.64 9.76
CA SER A 86 -4.84 3.48 9.00
C SER A 86 -4.84 3.78 7.52
N VAL A 87 -3.85 3.24 6.82
CA VAL A 87 -3.67 3.43 5.37
C VAL A 87 -3.27 2.10 4.75
N VAL A 88 -4.02 1.69 3.72
CA VAL A 88 -3.69 0.56 2.85
C VAL A 88 -3.32 1.13 1.49
N LEU A 89 -2.17 0.71 0.94
CA LEU A 89 -1.81 1.02 -0.44
C LEU A 89 -2.36 -0.11 -1.34
N ASP A 90 -3.61 0.04 -1.77
CA ASP A 90 -4.35 -0.99 -2.50
C ASP A 90 -3.73 -1.26 -3.87
N LYS A 91 -3.24 -0.20 -4.52
CA LYS A 91 -2.62 -0.31 -5.84
C LYS A 91 -1.55 0.75 -6.03
N PHE A 92 -0.37 0.30 -6.44
CA PHE A 92 0.70 1.17 -6.90
C PHE A 92 1.34 0.56 -8.14
N ILE A 93 1.21 1.25 -9.26
CA ILE A 93 1.88 0.92 -10.52
C ILE A 93 2.67 2.15 -10.92
N TYR A 94 3.92 1.98 -11.27
CA TYR A 94 4.78 3.07 -11.67
C TYR A 94 5.80 2.63 -12.73
N ASN A 95 5.77 3.30 -13.87
CA ASN A 95 6.81 3.18 -14.89
C ASN A 95 7.77 4.37 -14.77
N PRO A 96 9.02 4.16 -14.37
CA PRO A 96 9.98 5.26 -14.16
C PRO A 96 10.37 6.00 -15.45
N GLU A 97 10.28 5.35 -16.61
CA GLU A 97 10.64 5.94 -17.90
C GLU A 97 9.56 6.89 -18.42
N THR A 98 8.30 6.48 -18.32
CA THR A 98 7.15 7.28 -18.81
C THR A 98 6.48 8.10 -17.74
N ALA A 99 6.74 7.84 -16.45
CA ALA A 99 6.04 8.34 -15.28
C ALA A 99 4.53 8.00 -15.30
N GLU A 100 4.13 6.99 -16.07
CA GLU A 100 2.77 6.47 -16.08
C GLU A 100 2.56 5.49 -14.93
N GLY A 101 1.31 5.37 -14.50
CA GLY A 101 0.97 4.45 -13.43
C GLY A 101 -0.39 4.73 -12.82
N SER A 102 -0.65 4.12 -11.69
CA SER A 102 -1.86 4.33 -10.89
C SER A 102 -1.57 4.21 -9.41
N LEU A 103 -2.29 4.98 -8.61
CA LEU A 103 -2.17 4.97 -7.15
C LEU A 103 -3.57 4.98 -6.55
N GLU A 104 -3.88 3.92 -5.80
CA GLU A 104 -5.12 3.78 -5.06
C GLU A 104 -4.81 3.45 -3.60
N VAL A 105 -5.48 4.12 -2.71
CA VAL A 105 -5.24 4.08 -1.26
C VAL A 105 -6.58 4.03 -0.54
N THR A 106 -6.72 3.13 0.42
CA THR A 106 -7.83 3.17 1.39
C THR A 106 -7.33 3.80 2.68
N ALA A 107 -8.03 4.82 3.18
CA ALA A 107 -7.61 5.59 4.35
C ALA A 107 -8.72 5.75 5.38
N ARG A 108 -8.31 5.70 6.66
CA ARG A 108 -9.09 6.10 7.82
C ARG A 108 -8.26 7.03 8.70
N GLY A 109 -8.92 7.97 9.36
CA GLY A 109 -8.26 8.99 10.19
C GLY A 109 -7.68 10.11 9.35
N LEU A 110 -6.46 10.54 9.62
CA LEU A 110 -5.81 11.69 8.99
C LEU A 110 -4.70 11.25 8.04
N LEU A 111 -4.86 11.59 6.78
CA LEU A 111 -3.86 11.36 5.72
C LEU A 111 -3.56 12.67 5.00
N ARG A 112 -2.28 13.05 4.91
CA ARG A 112 -1.80 14.09 4.00
C ARG A 112 -1.05 13.43 2.86
N ILE A 113 -1.34 13.84 1.63
CA ILE A 113 -0.62 13.41 0.43
C ILE A 113 0.13 14.58 -0.20
N VAL A 114 1.34 14.30 -0.65
CA VAL A 114 2.10 15.14 -1.59
C VAL A 114 2.32 14.30 -2.83
N GLY A 115 1.71 14.67 -3.92
CA GLY A 115 1.73 13.90 -5.16
C GLY A 115 3.09 13.88 -5.83
N GLY A 116 3.52 12.69 -6.26
CA GLY A 116 4.72 12.43 -7.01
C GLY A 116 4.53 12.47 -8.53
N LYS A 117 5.33 11.66 -9.24
CA LYS A 117 5.33 11.65 -10.72
C LYS A 117 4.03 11.08 -11.31
N VAL A 118 3.51 9.99 -10.75
CA VAL A 118 2.26 9.36 -11.19
C VAL A 118 1.11 10.34 -11.08
N THR A 119 0.98 11.05 -9.96
CA THR A 119 -0.14 11.94 -9.69
C THR A 119 -0.18 13.16 -10.59
N LYS A 120 0.91 13.53 -11.24
CA LYS A 120 0.93 14.61 -12.26
C LYS A 120 0.21 14.23 -13.55
N LYS A 121 0.14 12.92 -13.84
CA LYS A 121 -0.51 12.41 -15.04
C LYS A 121 -1.92 11.90 -14.78
N GLN A 122 -2.11 11.16 -13.67
CA GLN A 122 -3.39 10.60 -13.27
C GLN A 122 -3.65 10.87 -11.79
N PRO A 123 -4.89 11.10 -11.37
CA PRO A 123 -5.17 11.34 -9.95
C PRO A 123 -4.84 10.12 -9.09
N ALA A 124 -4.24 10.36 -7.93
CA ALA A 124 -4.27 9.38 -6.86
C ALA A 124 -5.69 9.29 -6.32
N LEU A 125 -6.20 8.07 -6.15
CA LEU A 125 -7.53 7.82 -5.60
C LEU A 125 -7.41 7.43 -4.12
N ILE A 126 -7.98 8.24 -3.25
CA ILE A 126 -8.02 7.97 -1.82
C ILE A 126 -9.46 7.59 -1.47
N ARG A 127 -9.66 6.32 -1.16
CA ARG A 127 -10.96 5.77 -0.76
C ARG A 127 -11.12 5.89 0.74
N THR A 128 -12.27 6.34 1.17
CA THR A 128 -12.70 6.35 2.56
C THR A 128 -14.02 5.59 2.68
N ASN A 129 -14.56 5.48 3.89
CA ASN A 129 -15.87 4.86 4.09
C ASN A 129 -17.04 5.63 3.43
N SER A 130 -16.92 6.94 3.19
CA SER A 130 -18.03 7.78 2.69
C SER A 130 -17.76 8.47 1.35
N ALA A 131 -16.51 8.54 0.90
CA ALA A 131 -16.15 9.21 -0.34
C ALA A 131 -14.89 8.63 -0.97
N THR A 132 -14.74 8.88 -2.27
CA THR A 132 -13.47 8.73 -2.99
C THR A 132 -12.94 10.11 -3.35
N VAL A 133 -11.73 10.41 -2.92
CA VAL A 133 -11.04 11.69 -3.17
C VAL A 133 -9.96 11.44 -4.22
N GLY A 134 -10.06 12.12 -5.37
CA GLY A 134 -9.03 12.13 -6.41
C GLY A 134 -8.14 13.35 -6.26
N ILE A 135 -6.81 13.18 -6.26
CA ILE A 135 -5.85 14.29 -6.17
C ILE A 135 -4.87 14.18 -7.34
N ARG A 136 -4.87 15.19 -8.19
CA ARG A 136 -3.98 15.27 -9.34
C ARG A 136 -2.92 16.35 -9.14
N GLY A 137 -1.66 15.94 -9.10
CA GLY A 137 -0.47 16.81 -9.07
C GLY A 137 -0.55 17.88 -8.00
N GLY A 138 -0.58 17.49 -6.71
CA GLY A 138 -0.76 18.46 -5.67
C GLY A 138 -0.56 17.96 -4.25
N ILE A 139 -1.04 18.76 -3.32
CA ILE A 139 -1.02 18.49 -1.88
C ILE A 139 -2.45 18.54 -1.37
N GLY A 140 -2.87 17.45 -0.75
CA GLY A 140 -4.19 17.36 -0.12
C GLY A 140 -4.13 16.75 1.27
N ILE A 141 -5.17 17.02 2.04
CA ILE A 141 -5.41 16.39 3.34
C ILE A 141 -6.79 15.75 3.27
N VAL A 142 -6.86 14.48 3.65
CA VAL A 142 -8.10 13.72 3.79
C VAL A 142 -8.21 13.29 5.24
N GLN A 143 -9.32 13.64 5.86
CA GLN A 143 -9.61 13.28 7.24
C GLN A 143 -10.99 12.63 7.33
N THR A 144 -11.05 11.46 7.95
CA THR A 144 -12.31 10.79 8.26
C THR A 144 -12.65 10.97 9.72
N ASN A 145 -13.91 11.27 10.00
CA ASN A 145 -14.45 11.37 11.34
C ASN A 145 -15.79 10.62 11.38
N GLY A 146 -15.76 9.37 11.81
CA GLY A 146 -16.92 8.49 11.72
C GLY A 146 -17.38 8.31 10.28
N PRO A 147 -18.66 8.65 9.96
CA PRO A 147 -19.21 8.52 8.62
C PRO A 147 -18.83 9.67 7.67
N GLN A 148 -18.13 10.70 8.16
CA GLN A 148 -17.81 11.89 7.38
C GLN A 148 -16.39 11.85 6.84
N THR A 149 -16.21 12.38 5.61
CA THR A 149 -14.91 12.62 5.00
C THR A 149 -14.76 14.10 4.72
N ASN A 150 -13.69 14.70 5.27
CA ASN A 150 -13.28 16.06 4.96
C ASN A 150 -12.06 16.00 4.06
N ALA A 151 -12.10 16.69 2.93
CA ALA A 151 -10.98 16.82 2.01
C ALA A 151 -10.59 18.29 1.87
N THR A 152 -9.30 18.59 2.05
CA THR A 152 -8.75 19.94 1.92
C THR A 152 -7.69 19.93 0.84
N PHE A 153 -7.88 20.72 -0.20
CA PHE A 153 -6.91 20.92 -1.27
C PHE A 153 -6.02 22.10 -0.93
N LEU A 154 -4.75 21.85 -0.75
CA LEU A 154 -3.80 22.91 -0.37
C LEU A 154 -3.14 23.53 -1.60
N TYR A 155 -2.78 22.71 -2.58
CA TYR A 155 -2.10 23.14 -3.79
C TYR A 155 -2.16 22.04 -4.85
N GLY A 156 -2.17 22.40 -6.13
CA GLY A 156 -2.04 21.42 -7.22
C GLY A 156 -2.93 21.74 -8.42
N THR A 157 -3.13 20.73 -9.25
CA THR A 157 -3.90 20.85 -10.48
C THR A 157 -5.39 20.69 -10.22
N GLU A 158 -5.77 19.63 -9.47
CA GLU A 158 -7.17 19.27 -9.28
C GLU A 158 -7.37 18.40 -8.04
N MET A 159 -8.50 18.58 -7.38
CA MET A 159 -9.07 17.66 -6.41
C MET A 159 -10.53 17.40 -6.75
N THR A 160 -10.91 16.13 -6.77
CA THR A 160 -12.30 15.70 -6.92
C THR A 160 -12.76 14.97 -5.66
N VAL A 161 -14.01 15.13 -5.28
CA VAL A 161 -14.63 14.37 -4.18
C VAL A 161 -15.92 13.76 -4.68
N THR A 162 -15.97 12.43 -4.70
CA THR A 162 -17.15 11.67 -5.13
C THR A 162 -17.70 10.90 -3.93
N PRO A 163 -18.92 11.17 -3.47
CA PRO A 163 -19.54 10.38 -2.43
C PRO A 163 -19.66 8.91 -2.86
N ASN A 164 -19.42 7.99 -1.95
CA ASN A 164 -19.71 6.59 -2.20
C ASN A 164 -21.24 6.42 -2.14
N CYS A 165 -21.86 5.87 -3.20
CA CYS A 165 -23.25 5.50 -3.14
C CYS A 165 -23.41 4.38 -2.11
N VAL A 166 -24.14 4.66 -1.04
CA VAL A 166 -24.66 3.63 -0.15
C VAL A 166 -26.02 3.25 -0.77
N ASP A 167 -26.09 2.08 -1.38
CA ASP A 167 -27.39 1.52 -1.76
C ASP A 167 -28.20 1.30 -0.48
N LEU A 168 -29.30 2.04 -0.33
CA LEU A 168 -30.22 1.97 0.80
C LEU A 168 -31.15 0.77 0.63
#